data_7fc8e274bfb7748b3c39b9aee67f629a
#
_entry.id   7fc8e274bfb7748b3c39b9aee67f629a
#
_cell.length_a   1.000
_cell.length_b   1.000
_cell.length_c   1.000
_cell.angle_alpha   90.00
_cell.angle_beta   90.00
_cell.angle_gamma   90.00
#
_symmetry.space_group_name_H-M   'P 1'
#
loop_
_entity.id
_entity.type
_entity.pdbx_description
1 polymer ?
#
loop_
_entity_poly.entity_id
_entity_poly.type
_entity_poly.pdbx_seq_one_letter_code
_entity_poly.pdbx_strand_id
1 'polypeptide(L)'
;MNSKTDLNKKFISFLDQVKDGEQKSVKHLNDRVLIVDGLNTFIRAFAVNPAINEDGLHIGGMMGFLKSLRYTSDILKPSRVIVVFDGKDGSKRRRKIYPEYKQNRKVKQRLNRNVDWGTAPQDEEASMRQQMGRLVEYLEQLPLTLVCIDGIEADDTMAYISQQLLPESDCILMS
;
A
#
# COMPACT_ATOMS: atom_id res chain seq x y z
N MET A 1 -25.64 -9.66 -8.43
CA MET A 1 -24.32 -10.34 -8.22
C MET A 1 -23.31 -10.01 -9.34
N ASN A 2 -23.05 -8.73 -9.69
CA ASN A 2 -22.17 -8.41 -10.86
C ASN A 2 -21.20 -7.23 -10.64
N SER A 3 -21.10 -6.65 -9.45
CA SER A 3 -20.28 -5.43 -9.31
C SER A 3 -18.77 -5.69 -9.16
N LYS A 4 -18.37 -6.79 -8.52
CA LYS A 4 -16.92 -7.12 -8.35
C LYS A 4 -16.25 -7.56 -9.66
N THR A 5 -16.97 -8.28 -10.51
CA THR A 5 -16.46 -8.74 -11.81
C THR A 5 -16.28 -7.57 -12.78
N ASP A 6 -17.15 -6.56 -12.68
CA ASP A 6 -17.08 -5.37 -13.52
C ASP A 6 -15.95 -4.42 -13.12
N LEU A 7 -15.68 -4.31 -11.81
CA LEU A 7 -14.53 -3.54 -11.29
C LEU A 7 -13.20 -4.14 -11.72
N ASN A 8 -13.09 -5.48 -11.63
CA ASN A 8 -11.90 -6.20 -12.09
C ASN A 8 -11.68 -6.06 -13.60
N LYS A 9 -12.75 -6.11 -14.40
CA LYS A 9 -12.66 -5.90 -15.85
C LYS A 9 -12.20 -4.48 -16.20
N LYS A 10 -12.74 -3.46 -15.51
CA LYS A 10 -12.33 -2.06 -15.70
C LYS A 10 -10.86 -1.86 -15.29
N PHE A 11 -10.43 -2.49 -14.20
CA PHE A 11 -9.04 -2.42 -13.77
C PHE A 11 -8.09 -3.11 -14.75
N ILE A 12 -8.44 -4.30 -15.25
CA ILE A 12 -7.66 -5.00 -16.29
C ILE A 12 -7.61 -4.19 -17.58
N SER A 13 -8.74 -3.63 -18.04
CA SER A 13 -8.79 -2.76 -19.21
C SER A 13 -7.94 -1.49 -19.05
N PHE A 14 -7.94 -0.89 -17.86
CA PHE A 14 -7.05 0.22 -17.55
C PHE A 14 -5.57 -0.18 -17.61
N LEU A 15 -5.22 -1.34 -17.06
CA LEU A 15 -3.84 -1.86 -17.12
C LEU A 15 -3.41 -2.19 -18.56
N ASP A 16 -4.32 -2.69 -19.40
CA ASP A 16 -4.03 -2.95 -20.81
C ASP A 16 -3.85 -1.64 -21.60
N GLN A 17 -4.65 -0.61 -21.33
CA GLN A 17 -4.46 0.73 -21.92
C GLN A 17 -3.11 1.37 -21.51
N VAL A 18 -2.65 1.14 -20.25
CA VAL A 18 -1.32 1.60 -19.80
C VAL A 18 -0.19 0.82 -20.50
N LYS A 19 -0.42 -0.46 -20.85
CA LYS A 19 0.55 -1.27 -21.61
C LYS A 19 0.66 -0.84 -23.07
N ASP A 20 -0.47 -0.52 -23.71
CA ASP A 20 -0.52 -0.14 -25.14
C ASP A 20 -0.08 1.32 -25.38
N GLY A 21 -0.07 2.16 -24.34
CA GLY A 21 0.59 3.46 -24.41
C GLY A 21 2.07 3.24 -24.71
N GLU A 22 2.55 3.73 -25.87
CA GLU A 22 3.92 3.63 -26.39
C GLU A 22 4.93 3.50 -25.25
N GLN A 23 5.66 2.38 -25.19
CA GLN A 23 6.80 2.20 -24.28
C GLN A 23 7.83 3.27 -24.61
N LYS A 24 7.64 4.48 -24.05
CA LYS A 24 8.74 5.44 -23.97
C LYS A 24 9.88 4.71 -23.29
N SER A 25 10.98 4.52 -23.98
CA SER A 25 12.19 3.95 -23.40
C SER A 25 12.51 4.76 -22.14
N VAL A 26 12.42 4.11 -20.98
CA VAL A 26 12.71 4.74 -19.70
C VAL A 26 14.15 5.22 -19.72
N LYS A 27 14.36 6.52 -19.89
CA LYS A 27 15.69 7.14 -20.06
C LYS A 27 16.23 7.74 -18.76
N HIS A 28 15.32 8.08 -17.82
CA HIS A 28 15.66 8.76 -16.58
C HIS A 28 15.05 8.07 -15.36
N LEU A 29 15.69 8.20 -14.21
CA LEU A 29 15.26 7.58 -12.96
C LEU A 29 13.82 7.95 -12.55
N ASN A 30 13.34 9.11 -12.97
CA ASN A 30 12.02 9.63 -12.64
C ASN A 30 11.07 9.72 -13.84
N ASP A 31 11.31 8.99 -14.93
CA ASP A 31 10.39 9.03 -16.09
C ASP A 31 9.03 8.47 -15.72
N ARG A 32 9.01 7.30 -15.09
CA ARG A 32 7.79 6.67 -14.57
C ARG A 32 8.00 6.26 -13.13
N VAL A 33 7.22 6.84 -12.24
CA VAL A 33 7.37 6.65 -10.79
C VAL A 33 6.11 6.00 -10.21
N LEU A 34 6.28 4.82 -9.60
CA LEU A 34 5.23 4.17 -8.83
C LEU A 34 5.32 4.65 -7.38
N ILE A 35 4.27 5.32 -6.90
CA ILE A 35 4.14 5.78 -5.52
C ILE A 35 3.09 4.95 -4.82
N VAL A 36 3.48 4.24 -3.76
CA VAL A 36 2.64 3.25 -3.06
C VAL A 36 2.29 3.76 -1.67
N ASP A 37 0.99 3.77 -1.34
CA ASP A 37 0.52 3.89 0.04
C ASP A 37 0.83 2.58 0.77
N GLY A 38 1.87 2.60 1.60
CA GLY A 38 2.39 1.41 2.26
C GLY A 38 1.40 0.81 3.24
N LEU A 39 0.79 1.64 4.10
CA LEU A 39 -0.13 1.16 5.12
C LEU A 39 -1.44 0.65 4.52
N ASN A 40 -2.04 1.38 3.59
CA ASN A 40 -3.31 0.98 2.99
C ASN A 40 -3.16 -0.30 2.16
N THR A 41 -2.11 -0.39 1.34
CA THR A 41 -1.80 -1.60 0.56
C THR A 41 -1.60 -2.82 1.49
N PHE A 42 -0.87 -2.64 2.59
CA PHE A 42 -0.67 -3.71 3.57
C PHE A 42 -1.98 -4.14 4.25
N ILE A 43 -2.79 -3.19 4.74
CA ILE A 43 -4.05 -3.50 5.43
C ILE A 43 -5.02 -4.22 4.49
N ARG A 44 -5.11 -3.81 3.24
CA ARG A 44 -5.96 -4.48 2.24
C ARG A 44 -5.51 -5.91 1.99
N ALA A 45 -4.20 -6.14 1.86
CA ALA A 45 -3.63 -7.47 1.71
C ALA A 45 -3.88 -8.33 2.96
N PHE A 46 -3.63 -7.76 4.15
CA PHE A 46 -3.83 -8.42 5.43
C PHE A 46 -5.29 -8.86 5.63
N ALA A 47 -6.25 -8.02 5.26
CA ALA A 47 -7.68 -8.27 5.46
C ALA A 47 -8.23 -9.43 4.62
N VAL A 48 -7.63 -9.75 3.48
CA VAL A 48 -8.19 -10.73 2.53
C VAL A 48 -7.34 -11.99 2.36
N ASN A 49 -6.04 -11.93 2.63
CA ASN A 49 -5.12 -13.03 2.37
C ASN A 49 -4.93 -13.90 3.62
N PRO A 50 -5.39 -15.15 3.62
CA PRO A 50 -5.29 -16.06 4.77
C PRO A 50 -3.96 -16.83 4.82
N ALA A 51 -2.94 -16.44 4.04
CA ALA A 51 -1.69 -17.20 3.96
C ALA A 51 -1.01 -17.33 5.32
N ILE A 52 -0.58 -18.53 5.63
CA ILE A 52 0.20 -18.89 6.83
C ILE A 52 1.57 -19.45 6.42
N ASN A 53 2.57 -19.34 7.29
CA ASN A 53 3.87 -19.97 7.13
C ASN A 53 3.86 -21.42 7.66
N GLU A 54 5.02 -22.08 7.62
CA GLU A 54 5.20 -23.46 8.11
C GLU A 54 4.94 -23.60 9.62
N ASP A 55 5.10 -22.54 10.39
CA ASP A 55 4.82 -22.49 11.83
C ASP A 55 3.34 -22.21 12.14
N GLY A 56 2.49 -22.09 11.11
CA GLY A 56 1.07 -21.73 11.26
C GLY A 56 0.80 -20.26 11.53
N LEU A 57 1.83 -19.39 11.44
CA LEU A 57 1.66 -17.95 11.65
C LEU A 57 1.13 -17.27 10.40
N HIS A 58 0.15 -16.36 10.58
CA HIS A 58 -0.38 -15.56 9.49
C HIS A 58 0.69 -14.63 8.91
N ILE A 59 0.86 -14.66 7.59
CA ILE A 59 1.81 -13.84 6.82
C ILE A 59 1.14 -13.11 5.65
N GLY A 60 -0.19 -13.15 5.58
CA GLY A 60 -0.97 -12.71 4.42
C GLY A 60 -0.79 -11.24 4.07
N GLY A 61 -0.61 -10.36 5.05
CA GLY A 61 -0.39 -8.94 4.83
C GLY A 61 0.90 -8.66 4.09
N MET A 62 2.01 -9.19 4.62
CA MET A 62 3.34 -9.05 4.02
C MET A 62 3.41 -9.71 2.64
N MET A 63 2.97 -10.95 2.52
CA MET A 63 3.00 -11.69 1.25
C MET A 63 2.11 -11.03 0.19
N GLY A 64 0.93 -10.57 0.56
CA GLY A 64 0.03 -9.89 -0.36
C GLY A 64 0.58 -8.55 -0.82
N PHE A 65 1.18 -7.78 0.08
CA PHE A 65 1.87 -6.54 -0.26
C PHE A 65 2.97 -6.77 -1.30
N LEU A 66 3.91 -7.69 -1.01
CA LEU A 66 5.05 -7.97 -1.90
C LEU A 66 4.59 -8.50 -3.26
N LYS A 67 3.56 -9.37 -3.30
CA LYS A 67 2.97 -9.85 -4.55
C LYS A 67 2.33 -8.72 -5.35
N SER A 68 1.61 -7.81 -4.70
CA SER A 68 0.98 -6.66 -5.36
C SER A 68 2.04 -5.70 -5.90
N LEU A 69 3.07 -5.40 -5.11
CA LEU A 69 4.18 -4.55 -5.54
C LEU A 69 4.90 -5.14 -6.75
N ARG A 70 5.24 -6.43 -6.70
CA ARG A 70 5.88 -7.14 -7.81
C ARG A 70 5.00 -7.11 -9.06
N TYR A 71 3.73 -7.50 -8.95
CA TYR A 71 2.80 -7.54 -10.06
C TYR A 71 2.64 -6.18 -10.73
N THR A 72 2.46 -5.12 -9.93
CA THR A 72 2.32 -3.75 -10.44
C THR A 72 3.62 -3.28 -11.10
N SER A 73 4.78 -3.59 -10.51
CA SER A 73 6.08 -3.26 -11.10
C SER A 73 6.33 -4.01 -12.41
N ASP A 74 5.93 -5.28 -12.49
CA ASP A 74 6.08 -6.09 -13.70
C ASP A 74 5.22 -5.56 -14.87
N ILE A 75 4.05 -5.01 -14.58
CA ILE A 75 3.16 -4.43 -15.60
C ILE A 75 3.62 -3.04 -16.01
N LEU A 76 3.83 -2.16 -15.04
CA LEU A 76 4.07 -0.73 -15.26
C LEU A 76 5.51 -0.43 -15.65
N LYS A 77 6.46 -1.33 -15.32
CA LYS A 77 7.89 -1.14 -15.54
C LYS A 77 8.37 0.24 -15.06
N PRO A 78 8.10 0.62 -13.79
CA PRO A 78 8.50 1.93 -13.31
C PRO A 78 10.01 2.06 -13.29
N SER A 79 10.52 3.26 -13.54
CA SER A 79 11.94 3.60 -13.38
C SER A 79 12.30 3.80 -11.91
N ARG A 80 11.32 4.12 -11.07
CA ARG A 80 11.48 4.30 -9.63
C ARG A 80 10.22 3.86 -8.87
N VAL A 81 10.42 3.26 -7.71
CA VAL A 81 9.36 2.92 -6.77
C VAL A 81 9.57 3.69 -5.47
N ILE A 82 8.53 4.33 -4.98
CA ILE A 82 8.50 5.05 -3.71
C ILE A 82 7.37 4.47 -2.87
N VAL A 83 7.69 3.95 -1.69
CA VAL A 83 6.68 3.48 -0.73
C VAL A 83 6.58 4.49 0.40
N VAL A 84 5.38 4.99 0.64
CA VAL A 84 5.10 6.04 1.62
C VAL A 84 4.30 5.46 2.78
N PHE A 85 4.76 5.69 3.99
CA PHE A 85 4.04 5.34 5.22
C PHE A 85 3.58 6.58 5.96
N ASP A 86 2.48 6.44 6.72
CA ASP A 86 2.04 7.49 7.64
C ASP A 86 3.11 7.75 8.68
N GLY A 87 3.45 9.01 8.89
CA GLY A 87 4.34 9.42 9.94
C GLY A 87 3.68 9.36 11.33
N LYS A 88 4.49 9.31 12.37
CA LYS A 88 4.01 9.40 13.74
C LYS A 88 3.15 10.66 13.88
N ASP A 89 1.96 10.49 14.47
CA ASP A 89 1.02 11.59 14.66
C ASP A 89 0.50 12.27 13.37
N GLY A 90 0.61 11.64 12.20
CA GLY A 90 0.24 12.21 10.89
C GLY A 90 -1.17 12.82 10.85
N SER A 91 -2.13 12.19 11.52
CA SER A 91 -3.51 12.69 11.58
C SER A 91 -3.75 13.83 12.58
N LYS A 92 -2.76 14.21 13.41
CA LYS A 92 -2.92 15.25 14.44
C LYS A 92 -3.34 16.59 13.86
N ARG A 93 -2.73 17.00 12.74
CA ARG A 93 -3.03 18.27 12.08
C ARG A 93 -4.50 18.33 11.63
N ARG A 94 -4.99 17.28 10.97
CA ARG A 94 -6.39 17.19 10.51
C ARG A 94 -7.38 17.14 11.67
N ARG A 95 -7.07 16.39 12.75
CA ARG A 95 -7.91 16.37 13.97
C ARG A 95 -7.95 17.70 14.71
N LYS A 96 -6.91 18.50 14.60
CA LYS A 96 -6.90 19.85 15.18
C LYS A 96 -7.88 20.80 14.47
N ILE A 97 -8.04 20.63 13.15
CA ILE A 97 -8.96 21.39 12.31
C ILE A 97 -10.38 20.79 12.36
N TYR A 98 -10.47 19.46 12.34
CA TYR A 98 -11.72 18.70 12.36
C TYR A 98 -11.63 17.55 13.38
N PRO A 99 -12.09 17.75 14.62
CA PRO A 99 -11.96 16.79 15.71
C PRO A 99 -12.58 15.41 15.43
N GLU A 100 -13.62 15.34 14.60
CA GLU A 100 -14.30 14.09 14.23
C GLU A 100 -13.56 13.29 13.15
N TYR A 101 -12.44 13.80 12.64
CA TYR A 101 -11.68 13.13 11.60
C TYR A 101 -11.24 11.73 12.02
N LYS A 102 -11.66 10.72 11.27
CA LYS A 102 -11.38 9.28 11.51
C LYS A 102 -11.91 8.74 12.86
N GLN A 103 -12.87 9.40 13.53
CA GLN A 103 -13.43 8.91 14.80
C GLN A 103 -14.12 7.54 14.67
N ASN A 104 -14.78 7.30 13.55
CA ASN A 104 -15.51 6.05 13.28
C ASN A 104 -14.61 4.82 13.05
N ARG A 105 -13.28 4.99 12.96
CA ARG A 105 -12.32 3.89 12.84
C ARG A 105 -12.06 3.13 14.15
N LYS A 106 -12.68 3.51 15.25
CA LYS A 106 -12.50 2.89 16.57
C LYS A 106 -13.26 1.59 16.80
N VAL A 107 -14.05 1.12 15.85
CA VAL A 107 -14.76 -0.16 15.99
C VAL A 107 -13.74 -1.29 15.81
N LYS A 108 -13.43 -1.98 16.90
CA LYS A 108 -12.57 -3.18 16.93
C LYS A 108 -13.28 -4.36 16.25
N GLN A 109 -13.34 -4.36 14.94
CA GLN A 109 -13.72 -5.54 14.16
C GLN A 109 -12.45 -6.22 13.64
N ARG A 110 -12.45 -7.55 13.65
CA ARG A 110 -11.39 -8.32 13.02
C ARG A 110 -11.31 -7.96 11.53
N LEU A 111 -10.11 -7.64 11.06
CA LEU A 111 -9.86 -7.28 9.67
C LEU A 111 -9.89 -8.52 8.79
N ASN A 112 -9.15 -9.56 9.15
CA ASN A 112 -9.13 -10.80 8.40
C ASN A 112 -10.07 -11.84 9.03
N ARG A 113 -11.14 -12.19 8.31
CA ARG A 113 -12.16 -13.15 8.73
C ARG A 113 -11.86 -14.59 8.24
N ASN A 114 -10.83 -14.76 7.44
CA ASN A 114 -10.47 -16.04 6.82
C ASN A 114 -9.37 -16.78 7.59
N VAL A 115 -8.85 -16.15 8.64
CA VAL A 115 -7.83 -16.74 9.53
C VAL A 115 -8.47 -17.06 10.85
N ASP A 116 -8.16 -18.23 11.40
CA ASP A 116 -8.53 -18.55 12.78
C ASP A 116 -7.55 -17.87 13.75
N TRP A 117 -8.02 -16.79 14.37
CA TRP A 117 -7.25 -16.01 15.35
C TRP A 117 -7.41 -16.55 16.79
N GLY A 118 -8.07 -17.71 16.99
CA GLY A 118 -8.44 -18.15 18.31
C GLY A 118 -9.45 -17.21 18.96
N THR A 119 -9.40 -17.08 20.29
CA THR A 119 -10.37 -16.28 21.07
C THR A 119 -9.89 -14.86 21.37
N ALA A 120 -8.61 -14.54 21.15
CA ALA A 120 -7.99 -13.27 21.57
C ALA A 120 -7.87 -12.27 20.41
N PRO A 121 -8.54 -11.09 20.46
CA PRO A 121 -8.37 -10.03 19.46
C PRO A 121 -6.92 -9.49 19.35
N GLN A 122 -6.16 -9.62 20.44
CA GLN A 122 -4.76 -9.19 20.50
C GLN A 122 -3.86 -9.93 19.51
N ASP A 123 -4.18 -11.16 19.14
CA ASP A 123 -3.36 -11.99 18.27
C ASP A 123 -3.33 -11.42 16.84
N GLU A 124 -4.46 -10.91 16.34
CA GLU A 124 -4.52 -10.24 15.04
C GLU A 124 -3.67 -8.97 15.00
N GLU A 125 -3.76 -8.13 16.04
CA GLU A 125 -3.01 -6.89 16.12
C GLU A 125 -1.50 -7.13 16.30
N ALA A 126 -1.12 -8.14 17.07
CA ALA A 126 0.26 -8.55 17.23
C ALA A 126 0.84 -9.08 15.93
N SER A 127 0.09 -9.95 15.22
CA SER A 127 0.46 -10.46 13.90
C SER A 127 0.64 -9.32 12.88
N MET A 128 -0.30 -8.37 12.85
CA MET A 128 -0.24 -7.22 11.95
C MET A 128 1.02 -6.37 12.20
N ARG A 129 1.35 -6.08 13.46
CA ARG A 129 2.55 -5.33 13.82
C ARG A 129 3.84 -6.07 13.44
N GLN A 130 3.88 -7.37 13.71
CA GLN A 130 5.04 -8.21 13.37
C GLN A 130 5.25 -8.26 11.86
N GLN A 131 4.19 -8.50 11.08
CA GLN A 131 4.28 -8.54 9.62
C GLN A 131 4.69 -7.18 9.04
N MET A 132 4.17 -6.07 9.60
CA MET A 132 4.56 -4.72 9.17
C MET A 132 6.04 -4.46 9.43
N GLY A 133 6.54 -4.80 10.61
CA GLY A 133 7.97 -4.66 10.93
C GLY A 133 8.84 -5.46 9.96
N ARG A 134 8.49 -6.73 9.73
CA ARG A 134 9.20 -7.58 8.75
C ARG A 134 9.10 -7.05 7.32
N LEU A 135 7.94 -6.52 6.93
CA LEU A 135 7.77 -5.92 5.61
C LEU A 135 8.74 -4.75 5.41
N VAL A 136 8.85 -3.84 6.39
CA VAL A 136 9.79 -2.71 6.31
C VAL A 136 11.23 -3.21 6.16
N GLU A 137 11.66 -4.19 6.97
CA GLU A 137 12.99 -4.81 6.87
C GLU A 137 13.27 -5.36 5.45
N TYR A 138 12.29 -6.01 4.81
CA TYR A 138 12.44 -6.49 3.44
C TYR A 138 12.48 -5.35 2.43
N LEU A 139 11.64 -4.34 2.59
CA LEU A 139 11.60 -3.20 1.67
C LEU A 139 12.93 -2.41 1.70
N GLU A 140 13.59 -2.31 2.85
CA GLU A 140 14.91 -1.68 3.01
C GLU A 140 16.02 -2.40 2.21
N GLN A 141 15.83 -3.69 1.89
CA GLN A 141 16.77 -4.46 1.07
C GLN A 141 16.49 -4.36 -0.44
N LEU A 142 15.40 -3.72 -0.85
CA LEU A 142 15.02 -3.58 -2.24
C LEU A 142 15.47 -2.22 -2.82
N PRO A 143 15.71 -2.13 -4.14
CA PRO A 143 16.10 -0.87 -4.79
C PRO A 143 14.91 0.08 -4.94
N LEU A 144 14.32 0.50 -3.83
CA LEU A 144 13.20 1.43 -3.77
C LEU A 144 13.45 2.52 -2.71
N THR A 145 12.61 3.54 -2.70
CA THR A 145 12.68 4.63 -1.72
C THR A 145 11.57 4.46 -0.69
N LEU A 146 11.92 4.43 0.60
CA LEU A 146 10.96 4.50 1.69
C LEU A 146 10.84 5.93 2.19
N VAL A 147 9.60 6.38 2.41
CA VAL A 147 9.31 7.73 2.92
C VAL A 147 8.32 7.62 4.08
N CYS A 148 8.68 8.21 5.21
CA CYS A 148 7.82 8.34 6.38
C CYS A 148 8.17 9.69 7.04
N ILE A 149 7.19 10.61 7.12
CA ILE A 149 7.42 11.96 7.64
C ILE A 149 6.53 12.20 8.84
N ASP A 150 7.13 12.42 10.02
CA ASP A 150 6.39 12.66 11.26
C ASP A 150 5.45 13.87 11.14
N GLY A 151 4.25 13.73 11.66
CA GLY A 151 3.22 14.75 11.62
C GLY A 151 2.47 14.87 10.29
N ILE A 152 2.79 14.05 9.28
CA ILE A 152 2.19 14.08 7.93
C ILE A 152 1.60 12.72 7.60
N GLU A 153 0.41 12.69 7.00
CA GLU A 153 -0.21 11.46 6.48
C GLU A 153 0.40 11.08 5.12
N ALA A 154 0.37 9.79 4.81
CA ALA A 154 0.90 9.26 3.54
C ALA A 154 0.25 9.94 2.32
N ASP A 155 -1.07 10.16 2.34
CA ASP A 155 -1.80 10.82 1.24
C ASP A 155 -1.23 12.22 0.92
N ASP A 156 -0.93 13.02 1.95
CA ASP A 156 -0.36 14.37 1.78
C ASP A 156 1.06 14.30 1.21
N THR A 157 1.85 13.33 1.68
CA THR A 157 3.21 13.10 1.21
C THR A 157 3.21 12.63 -0.25
N MET A 158 2.32 11.68 -0.62
CA MET A 158 2.16 11.19 -1.99
C MET A 158 1.74 12.32 -2.95
N ALA A 159 0.77 13.14 -2.53
CA ALA A 159 0.33 14.29 -3.32
C ALA A 159 1.47 15.31 -3.52
N TYR A 160 2.26 15.60 -2.48
CA TYR A 160 3.40 16.50 -2.57
C TYR A 160 4.49 15.95 -3.50
N ILE A 161 4.83 14.66 -3.40
CA ILE A 161 5.81 14.03 -4.28
C ILE A 161 5.38 14.14 -5.74
N SER A 162 4.14 13.75 -6.06
CA SER A 162 3.65 13.72 -7.43
C SER A 162 3.47 15.11 -8.05
N GLN A 163 3.03 16.10 -7.27
CA GLN A 163 2.64 17.42 -7.80
C GLN A 163 3.74 18.47 -7.69
N GLN A 164 4.62 18.36 -6.69
CA GLN A 164 5.60 19.38 -6.40
C GLN A 164 7.05 18.93 -6.64
N LEU A 165 7.39 17.69 -6.27
CA LEU A 165 8.75 17.20 -6.43
C LEU A 165 9.00 16.57 -7.81
N LEU A 166 8.00 15.92 -8.38
CA LEU A 166 8.09 15.18 -9.63
C LEU A 166 7.00 15.59 -10.63
N PRO A 167 6.81 16.91 -10.90
CA PRO A 167 5.70 17.38 -11.74
C PRO A 167 5.81 16.93 -13.20
N GLU A 168 7.04 16.65 -13.67
CA GLU A 168 7.30 16.20 -15.05
C GLU A 168 7.33 14.68 -15.20
N SER A 169 7.15 13.93 -14.11
CA SER A 169 7.18 12.48 -14.11
C SER A 169 5.80 11.88 -14.34
N ASP A 170 5.77 10.71 -15.02
CA ASP A 170 4.57 9.86 -15.08
C ASP A 170 4.36 9.18 -13.71
N CYS A 171 3.67 9.86 -12.78
CA CYS A 171 3.44 9.38 -11.44
C CYS A 171 2.18 8.51 -11.37
N ILE A 172 2.35 7.24 -10.98
CA ILE A 172 1.25 6.30 -10.79
C ILE A 172 1.09 6.05 -9.28
N LEU A 173 -0.11 6.30 -8.77
CA LEU A 173 -0.43 6.12 -7.36
C LEU A 173 -1.10 4.76 -7.14
N MET A 174 -0.59 3.98 -6.18
CA MET A 174 -1.14 2.69 -5.76
C MET A 174 -1.57 2.78 -4.30
N SER A 175 -2.87 2.51 -4.05
CA SER A 175 -3.47 2.55 -2.71
C SER A 175 -4.51 1.44 -2.51
#